data_5cd454846804eac53f2471085f36f81d
#
_entry.id   5cd454846804eac53f2471085f36f81d
#
_cell.length_a   1.000
_cell.length_b   1.000
_cell.length_c   1.000
_cell.angle_alpha   90.00
_cell.angle_beta   90.00
_cell.angle_gamma   90.00
#
_symmetry.space_group_name_H-M   'P 1'
#
loop_
_entity.id
_entity.type
_entity.pdbx_description
1 polymer ?
#
loop_
_entity_poly.entity_id
_entity_poly.type
_entity_poly.pdbx_seq_one_letter_code
_entity_poly.pdbx_strand_id
1 'polypeptide(L)'
;IGAEATAVWIGNSPLIAACAARTGLPTLNLTRELSPVLFEYNRAGAWNGHIPVTAINSAILVVAAVLYGYDGIAFSNERSASSATLEYDGQAVNHQWSKGYAFERLLHTWVHAHVAADLAYFSLLRPFSELAVTQRFARLTRYFEVFSSCNRNFRLLGPRPADRWCGQCPKCHFVFLALAPFLPKITLVGIFGRNLLDDESQLPGFDALLEYREHKPFECVGEGGESRAALHALAQRPA
;
A
#
# COMPACT_ATOMS: atom_id res chain seq x y z
N ILE A 1 10.78 19.73 -2.87
CA ILE A 1 12.04 19.07 -2.52
C ILE A 1 12.97 19.36 -3.67
N GLY A 2 14.03 20.14 -3.45
CA GLY A 2 15.02 20.49 -4.47
C GLY A 2 16.03 19.39 -4.77
N ALA A 3 15.67 18.12 -4.51
CA ALA A 3 16.49 16.96 -4.80
C ALA A 3 16.12 16.38 -6.17
N GLU A 4 17.09 15.93 -6.92
CA GLU A 4 16.87 15.09 -8.08
C GLU A 4 16.25 13.77 -7.60
N ALA A 5 15.12 13.37 -8.19
CA ALA A 5 14.41 12.17 -7.81
C ALA A 5 14.10 11.30 -9.02
N THR A 6 14.21 9.99 -8.86
CA THR A 6 13.83 8.98 -9.86
C THR A 6 12.68 8.14 -9.31
N ALA A 7 11.63 7.97 -10.07
CA ALA A 7 10.55 7.05 -9.72
C ALA A 7 10.96 5.61 -10.04
N VAL A 8 11.09 4.78 -9.01
CA VAL A 8 11.57 3.40 -9.13
C VAL A 8 10.45 2.42 -8.78
N TRP A 9 10.33 1.33 -9.55
CA TRP A 9 9.46 0.21 -9.16
C TRP A 9 10.06 -1.13 -9.59
N ILE A 10 9.59 -2.19 -8.92
CA ILE A 10 10.05 -3.56 -9.15
C ILE A 10 8.90 -4.39 -9.74
N GLY A 11 9.19 -5.10 -10.83
CA GLY A 11 8.24 -5.93 -11.56
C GLY A 11 7.56 -5.20 -12.73
N ASN A 12 6.58 -5.87 -13.35
CA ASN A 12 6.00 -5.48 -14.66
C ASN A 12 4.51 -5.09 -14.57
N SER A 13 4.07 -4.56 -13.41
CA SER A 13 2.69 -4.10 -13.29
C SER A 13 2.44 -2.83 -14.14
N PRO A 14 1.52 -2.87 -15.13
CA PRO A 14 1.20 -1.70 -15.93
C PRO A 14 0.56 -0.58 -15.12
N LEU A 15 -0.15 -0.90 -14.02
CA LEU A 15 -0.72 0.09 -13.12
C LEU A 15 0.36 0.90 -12.40
N ILE A 16 1.43 0.23 -11.94
CA ILE A 16 2.55 0.91 -11.28
C ILE A 16 3.30 1.77 -12.30
N ALA A 17 3.57 1.25 -13.49
CA ALA A 17 4.22 1.99 -14.57
C ALA A 17 3.42 3.25 -14.95
N ALA A 18 2.09 3.14 -15.07
CA ALA A 18 1.22 4.29 -15.35
C ALA A 18 1.27 5.36 -14.24
N CYS A 19 1.30 4.95 -12.96
CA CYS A 19 1.49 5.88 -11.85
C CYS A 19 2.87 6.55 -11.88
N ALA A 20 3.94 5.79 -12.16
CA ALA A 20 5.29 6.33 -12.28
C ALA A 20 5.38 7.37 -13.40
N ALA A 21 4.82 7.08 -14.58
CA ALA A 21 4.77 8.01 -15.71
C ALA A 21 4.06 9.33 -15.35
N ARG A 22 2.99 9.29 -14.53
CA ARG A 22 2.27 10.50 -14.09
C ARG A 22 3.08 11.39 -13.13
N THR A 23 4.19 10.93 -12.58
CA THR A 23 5.06 11.76 -11.74
C THR A 23 5.78 12.83 -12.54
N GLY A 24 6.09 12.58 -13.81
CA GLY A 24 6.95 13.41 -14.64
C GLY A 24 8.44 13.30 -14.29
N LEU A 25 8.82 12.41 -13.38
CA LEU A 25 10.21 12.16 -12.99
C LEU A 25 10.88 11.18 -13.97
N PRO A 26 12.22 11.16 -14.05
CA PRO A 26 12.94 10.03 -14.60
C PRO A 26 12.47 8.73 -13.96
N THR A 27 12.46 7.64 -14.73
CA THR A 27 11.93 6.36 -14.24
C THR A 27 12.99 5.26 -14.36
N LEU A 28 13.01 4.36 -13.37
CA LEU A 28 13.82 3.14 -13.39
C LEU A 28 12.91 1.95 -13.04
N ASN A 29 12.79 1.01 -13.95
CA ASN A 29 12.11 -0.26 -13.69
C ASN A 29 13.12 -1.38 -13.46
N LEU A 30 12.99 -2.05 -12.32
CA LEU A 30 13.77 -3.22 -11.97
C LEU A 30 12.91 -4.47 -12.15
N THR A 31 13.39 -5.41 -12.94
CA THR A 31 12.67 -6.68 -13.16
C THR A 31 12.97 -7.67 -12.05
N ARG A 32 11.99 -8.53 -11.76
CA ARG A 32 12.12 -9.65 -10.82
C ARG A 32 11.41 -10.86 -11.39
N GLU A 33 12.12 -11.95 -11.49
CA GLU A 33 11.55 -13.24 -11.87
C GLU A 33 11.38 -14.11 -10.61
N LEU A 34 10.20 -14.71 -10.47
CA LEU A 34 9.92 -15.68 -9.43
C LEU A 34 10.20 -17.08 -9.98
N SER A 35 10.95 -17.88 -9.23
CA SER A 35 11.20 -19.25 -9.60
C SER A 35 9.89 -20.03 -9.76
N PRO A 36 9.69 -20.79 -10.86
CA PRO A 36 8.54 -21.68 -11.01
C PRO A 36 8.38 -22.69 -9.87
N VAL A 37 9.48 -23.10 -9.27
CA VAL A 37 9.55 -24.02 -8.15
C VAL A 37 8.73 -23.53 -6.94
N LEU A 38 8.64 -22.22 -6.72
CA LEU A 38 7.77 -21.65 -5.68
C LEU A 38 6.32 -22.08 -5.87
N PHE A 39 5.83 -22.04 -7.10
CA PHE A 39 4.44 -22.41 -7.41
C PHE A 39 4.22 -23.93 -7.38
N GLU A 40 5.26 -24.72 -7.66
CA GLU A 40 5.23 -26.18 -7.54
C GLU A 40 5.09 -26.59 -6.07
N TYR A 41 5.89 -26.03 -5.19
CA TYR A 41 5.77 -26.26 -3.75
C TYR A 41 4.42 -25.83 -3.19
N ASN A 42 3.87 -24.70 -3.63
CA ASN A 42 2.54 -24.26 -3.23
C ASN A 42 1.46 -25.28 -3.63
N ARG A 43 1.55 -25.83 -4.85
CA ARG A 43 0.62 -26.90 -5.29
C ARG A 43 0.80 -28.20 -4.53
N ALA A 44 2.01 -28.49 -4.06
CA ALA A 44 2.32 -29.67 -3.25
C ALA A 44 1.92 -29.51 -1.77
N GLY A 45 1.27 -28.40 -1.39
CA GLY A 45 0.79 -28.16 -0.03
C GLY A 45 1.83 -27.58 0.92
N ALA A 46 2.91 -27.01 0.42
CA ALA A 46 3.86 -26.27 1.24
C ALA A 46 3.19 -25.05 1.90
N TRP A 47 3.71 -24.65 3.06
CA TRP A 47 3.24 -23.48 3.77
C TRP A 47 3.33 -22.23 2.89
N ASN A 48 2.20 -21.56 2.72
CA ASN A 48 2.07 -20.36 1.87
C ASN A 48 1.59 -19.18 2.70
N GLY A 49 2.51 -18.59 3.46
CA GLY A 49 2.26 -17.44 4.32
C GLY A 49 2.66 -16.11 3.65
N HIS A 50 2.67 -15.05 4.44
CA HIS A 50 3.12 -13.74 4.00
C HIS A 50 4.64 -13.72 3.81
N ILE A 51 5.06 -13.58 2.56
CA ILE A 51 6.47 -13.33 2.22
C ILE A 51 6.76 -11.84 2.48
N PRO A 52 7.89 -11.49 3.13
CA PRO A 52 8.25 -10.11 3.44
C PRO A 52 8.73 -9.35 2.18
N VAL A 53 7.81 -9.15 1.23
CA VAL A 53 8.10 -8.57 -0.10
C VAL A 53 8.74 -7.19 0.02
N THR A 54 8.35 -6.38 1.00
CA THR A 54 8.96 -5.05 1.20
C THR A 54 10.43 -5.17 1.59
N ALA A 55 10.82 -6.14 2.43
CA ALA A 55 12.23 -6.37 2.77
C ALA A 55 13.03 -6.80 1.53
N ILE A 56 12.47 -7.71 0.72
CA ILE A 56 13.11 -8.14 -0.54
C ILE A 56 13.30 -6.96 -1.49
N ASN A 57 12.25 -6.17 -1.68
CA ASN A 57 12.30 -4.98 -2.54
C ASN A 57 13.31 -3.95 -1.98
N SER A 58 13.39 -3.78 -0.67
CA SER A 58 14.36 -2.89 -0.03
C SER A 58 15.80 -3.31 -0.32
N ALA A 59 16.09 -4.62 -0.22
CA ALA A 59 17.42 -5.14 -0.55
C ALA A 59 17.77 -4.92 -2.03
N ILE A 60 16.83 -5.16 -2.95
CA ILE A 60 17.01 -4.88 -4.38
C ILE A 60 17.27 -3.39 -4.62
N LEU A 61 16.54 -2.51 -3.96
CA LEU A 61 16.72 -1.06 -4.08
C LEU A 61 18.05 -0.58 -3.50
N VAL A 62 18.55 -1.20 -2.43
CA VAL A 62 19.90 -0.90 -1.89
C VAL A 62 20.97 -1.23 -2.94
N VAL A 63 20.89 -2.40 -3.57
CA VAL A 63 21.81 -2.77 -4.67
C VAL A 63 21.69 -1.79 -5.83
N ALA A 64 20.48 -1.45 -6.25
CA ALA A 64 20.26 -0.48 -7.32
C ALA A 64 20.81 0.91 -6.95
N ALA A 65 20.59 1.37 -5.72
CA ALA A 65 21.09 2.66 -5.27
C ALA A 65 22.62 2.74 -5.36
N VAL A 66 23.32 1.71 -4.92
CA VAL A 66 24.79 1.63 -5.04
C VAL A 66 25.23 1.61 -6.49
N LEU A 67 24.59 0.81 -7.36
CA LEU A 67 24.97 0.68 -8.76
C LEU A 67 24.71 1.95 -9.58
N TYR A 68 23.66 2.71 -9.26
CA TYR A 68 23.26 3.92 -9.99
C TYR A 68 23.73 5.22 -9.30
N GLY A 69 24.41 5.12 -8.17
CA GLY A 69 24.95 6.29 -7.45
C GLY A 69 23.86 7.15 -6.79
N TYR A 70 22.76 6.54 -6.30
CA TYR A 70 21.79 7.25 -5.50
C TYR A 70 22.23 7.36 -4.05
N ASP A 71 21.97 8.49 -3.41
CA ASP A 71 22.26 8.78 -2.00
C ASP A 71 21.07 8.53 -1.05
N GLY A 72 19.89 8.21 -1.60
CA GLY A 72 18.71 7.97 -0.79
C GLY A 72 17.66 7.07 -1.42
N ILE A 73 17.02 6.26 -0.58
CA ILE A 73 15.87 5.43 -0.90
C ILE A 73 14.69 5.90 -0.06
N ALA A 74 13.71 6.55 -0.69
CA ALA A 74 12.52 7.04 -0.04
C ALA A 74 11.33 6.12 -0.30
N PHE A 75 10.81 5.48 0.74
CA PHE A 75 9.56 4.73 0.71
C PHE A 75 8.36 5.62 1.06
N SER A 76 7.15 5.09 0.84
CA SER A 76 5.88 5.73 1.19
C SER A 76 5.13 4.98 2.29
N ASN A 77 5.86 4.30 3.19
CA ASN A 77 5.21 3.66 4.34
C ASN A 77 4.73 4.74 5.32
N GLU A 78 3.50 4.63 5.70
CA GLU A 78 2.82 5.51 6.65
C GLU A 78 2.91 4.98 8.09
N ARG A 79 2.33 5.71 9.05
CA ARG A 79 2.40 5.38 10.48
C ARG A 79 1.76 4.03 10.79
N SER A 80 0.57 3.76 10.24
CA SER A 80 -0.22 2.56 10.55
C SER A 80 0.45 1.26 10.08
N ALA A 81 1.43 1.33 9.16
CA ALA A 81 2.25 0.17 8.78
C ALA A 81 3.08 -0.41 9.93
N SER A 82 3.26 0.33 11.03
CA SER A 82 3.94 -0.14 12.24
C SER A 82 3.03 -0.85 13.23
N SER A 83 1.70 -0.75 13.04
CA SER A 83 0.71 -1.31 13.97
C SER A 83 0.54 -2.80 13.77
N ALA A 84 0.37 -3.54 14.86
CA ALA A 84 0.01 -4.95 14.81
C ALA A 84 -1.37 -5.15 14.17
N THR A 85 -1.52 -6.24 13.44
CA THR A 85 -2.78 -6.59 12.79
C THR A 85 -3.63 -7.51 13.66
N LEU A 86 -2.97 -8.33 14.47
CA LEU A 86 -3.60 -9.25 15.42
C LEU A 86 -2.67 -9.51 16.61
N GLU A 87 -3.21 -10.10 17.66
CA GLU A 87 -2.46 -10.67 18.76
C GLU A 87 -2.58 -12.21 18.69
N TYR A 88 -1.46 -12.89 18.81
CA TYR A 88 -1.39 -14.34 18.83
C TYR A 88 -0.45 -14.78 19.96
N ASP A 89 -0.96 -15.66 20.85
CA ASP A 89 -0.22 -16.14 22.03
C ASP A 89 0.43 -15.03 22.85
N GLY A 90 -0.34 -13.95 23.12
CA GLY A 90 0.12 -12.77 23.85
C GLY A 90 1.15 -11.91 23.13
N GLN A 91 1.41 -12.17 21.84
CA GLN A 91 2.36 -11.42 21.04
C GLN A 91 1.65 -10.64 19.92
N ALA A 92 2.03 -9.37 19.79
CA ALA A 92 1.57 -8.53 18.70
C ALA A 92 2.17 -8.98 17.35
N VAL A 93 1.31 -9.37 16.40
CA VAL A 93 1.71 -9.83 15.07
C VAL A 93 1.41 -8.77 14.03
N ASN A 94 2.47 -8.27 13.38
CA ASN A 94 2.36 -7.38 12.24
C ASN A 94 2.72 -8.12 10.95
N HIS A 95 1.73 -8.51 10.14
CA HIS A 95 1.95 -9.22 8.88
C HIS A 95 2.74 -8.41 7.84
N GLN A 96 2.84 -7.10 8.04
CA GLN A 96 3.62 -6.19 7.20
C GLN A 96 4.83 -5.58 7.94
N TRP A 97 5.43 -6.32 8.87
CA TRP A 97 6.53 -5.84 9.71
C TRP A 97 7.65 -5.15 8.92
N SER A 98 7.97 -5.65 7.72
CA SER A 98 8.97 -5.04 6.83
C SER A 98 8.59 -3.66 6.27
N LYS A 99 7.37 -3.18 6.50
CA LYS A 99 6.95 -1.79 6.27
C LYS A 99 7.00 -0.94 7.55
N GLY A 100 7.17 -1.57 8.71
CA GLY A 100 7.18 -0.90 10.00
C GLY A 100 8.46 -0.10 10.26
N TYR A 101 8.37 0.84 11.20
CA TYR A 101 9.50 1.70 11.56
C TYR A 101 10.67 0.93 12.17
N ALA A 102 10.40 -0.15 12.92
CA ALA A 102 11.46 -0.97 13.49
C ALA A 102 12.35 -1.58 12.40
N PHE A 103 11.75 -2.16 11.36
CA PHE A 103 12.49 -2.68 10.20
C PHE A 103 13.26 -1.56 9.48
N GLU A 104 12.60 -0.43 9.24
CA GLU A 104 13.22 0.74 8.55
C GLU A 104 14.49 1.20 9.27
N ARG A 105 14.43 1.34 10.59
CA ARG A 105 15.62 1.70 11.40
C ARG A 105 16.72 0.66 11.32
N LEU A 106 16.37 -0.61 11.49
CA LEU A 106 17.35 -1.70 11.45
C LEU A 106 18.05 -1.78 10.10
N LEU A 107 17.29 -1.70 9.01
CA LEU A 107 17.85 -1.74 7.66
C LEU A 107 18.72 -0.51 7.39
N HIS A 108 18.24 0.69 7.75
CA HIS A 108 19.04 1.91 7.60
C HIS A 108 20.38 1.81 8.33
N THR A 109 20.36 1.40 9.60
CA THR A 109 21.59 1.23 10.40
C THR A 109 22.52 0.19 9.79
N TRP A 110 21.98 -0.92 9.33
CA TRP A 110 22.78 -1.99 8.72
C TRP A 110 23.40 -1.54 7.40
N VAL A 111 22.63 -0.89 6.52
CA VAL A 111 23.12 -0.35 5.24
C VAL A 111 24.23 0.67 5.47
N HIS A 112 24.03 1.59 6.40
CA HIS A 112 25.01 2.61 6.76
C HIS A 112 26.32 2.00 7.27
N ALA A 113 26.25 0.94 8.06
CA ALA A 113 27.42 0.31 8.66
C ALA A 113 28.17 -0.65 7.71
N HIS A 114 27.47 -1.30 6.76
CA HIS A 114 28.02 -2.43 6.03
C HIS A 114 27.97 -2.32 4.49
N VAL A 115 27.23 -1.34 3.95
CA VAL A 115 27.07 -1.19 2.50
C VAL A 115 27.57 0.17 2.02
N ALA A 116 26.92 1.24 2.45
CA ALA A 116 27.26 2.60 2.03
C ALA A 116 26.88 3.58 3.15
N ALA A 117 27.87 4.27 3.71
CA ALA A 117 27.68 5.17 4.84
C ALA A 117 26.90 6.46 4.49
N ASP A 118 26.81 6.79 3.23
CA ASP A 118 26.11 7.96 2.68
C ASP A 118 24.72 7.62 2.09
N LEU A 119 24.34 6.34 2.09
CA LEU A 119 23.02 5.91 1.56
C LEU A 119 21.94 5.99 2.65
N ALA A 120 21.03 6.95 2.51
CA ALA A 120 19.88 7.08 3.39
C ALA A 120 18.74 6.12 2.98
N TYR A 121 18.11 5.43 3.96
CA TYR A 121 16.91 4.61 3.77
C TYR A 121 15.82 5.07 4.75
N PHE A 122 14.68 5.53 4.26
CA PHE A 122 13.61 6.09 5.08
C PHE A 122 12.25 6.06 4.39
N SER A 123 11.18 6.30 5.16
CA SER A 123 9.82 6.45 4.63
C SER A 123 9.33 7.88 4.82
N LEU A 124 9.05 8.55 3.69
CA LEU A 124 8.63 9.95 3.66
C LEU A 124 7.28 10.19 4.33
N LEU A 125 6.37 9.20 4.29
CA LEU A 125 5.02 9.32 4.85
C LEU A 125 4.91 8.83 6.30
N ARG A 126 6.01 8.39 6.91
CA ARG A 126 6.02 7.86 8.29
C ARG A 126 5.33 8.74 9.35
N PRO A 127 5.44 10.09 9.31
CA PRO A 127 4.75 10.93 10.28
C PRO A 127 3.23 11.02 10.11
N PHE A 128 2.68 10.49 9.01
CA PHE A 128 1.27 10.66 8.65
C PHE A 128 0.48 9.38 8.83
N SER A 129 -0.79 9.56 9.23
CA SER A 129 -1.80 8.51 9.16
C SER A 129 -2.22 8.25 7.71
N GLU A 130 -2.78 7.07 7.39
CA GLU A 130 -3.31 6.80 6.05
C GLU A 130 -4.42 7.78 5.66
N LEU A 131 -5.26 8.18 6.61
CA LEU A 131 -6.31 9.20 6.35
C LEU A 131 -5.70 10.57 5.99
N ALA A 132 -4.62 10.98 6.68
CA ALA A 132 -3.92 12.23 6.35
C ALA A 132 -3.20 12.15 4.99
N VAL A 133 -2.65 10.99 4.63
CA VAL A 133 -2.10 10.73 3.29
C VAL A 133 -3.20 10.82 2.24
N THR A 134 -4.35 10.18 2.49
CA THR A 134 -5.50 10.18 1.57
C THR A 134 -6.06 11.59 1.36
N GLN A 135 -6.14 12.41 2.40
CA GLN A 135 -6.53 13.82 2.28
C GLN A 135 -5.62 14.62 1.32
N ARG A 136 -4.30 14.37 1.40
CA ARG A 136 -3.34 15.00 0.47
C ARG A 136 -3.48 14.45 -0.93
N PHE A 137 -3.65 13.13 -1.06
CA PHE A 137 -3.83 12.46 -2.34
C PHE A 137 -5.08 12.92 -3.07
N ALA A 138 -6.17 13.23 -2.35
CA ALA A 138 -7.42 13.76 -2.93
C ALA A 138 -7.24 15.06 -3.75
N ARG A 139 -6.10 15.74 -3.60
CA ARG A 139 -5.74 16.93 -4.39
C ARG A 139 -4.95 16.60 -5.65
N LEU A 140 -4.52 15.35 -5.82
CA LEU A 140 -3.66 14.92 -6.91
C LEU A 140 -4.49 14.25 -8.02
N THR A 141 -5.43 14.99 -8.59
CA THR A 141 -6.44 14.50 -9.55
C THR A 141 -5.85 13.78 -10.76
N ARG A 142 -4.62 14.14 -11.16
CA ARG A 142 -3.91 13.50 -12.28
C ARG A 142 -3.68 11.99 -12.11
N TYR A 143 -3.79 11.48 -10.88
CA TYR A 143 -3.61 10.05 -10.61
C TYR A 143 -4.93 9.26 -10.59
N PHE A 144 -6.09 9.91 -10.55
CA PHE A 144 -7.39 9.24 -10.36
C PHE A 144 -7.70 8.20 -11.45
N GLU A 145 -7.19 8.41 -12.65
CA GLU A 145 -7.38 7.49 -13.77
C GLU A 145 -6.38 6.31 -13.81
N VAL A 146 -5.32 6.35 -13.02
CA VAL A 146 -4.23 5.36 -13.12
C VAL A 146 -3.93 4.62 -11.83
N PHE A 147 -4.26 5.17 -10.65
CA PHE A 147 -3.93 4.51 -9.39
C PHE A 147 -4.87 3.34 -9.07
N SER A 148 -4.32 2.36 -8.39
CA SER A 148 -5.07 1.29 -7.74
C SER A 148 -4.25 0.70 -6.59
N SER A 149 -4.94 0.29 -5.53
CA SER A 149 -4.40 -0.60 -4.50
C SER A 149 -5.30 -1.82 -4.28
N CYS A 150 -6.14 -2.15 -5.26
CA CYS A 150 -7.01 -3.31 -5.22
C CYS A 150 -6.21 -4.60 -5.14
N ASN A 151 -6.38 -5.39 -4.07
CA ASN A 151 -5.63 -6.63 -3.88
C ASN A 151 -5.77 -7.62 -5.03
N ARG A 152 -6.95 -7.66 -5.67
CA ARG A 152 -7.19 -8.58 -6.80
C ARG A 152 -6.38 -8.21 -8.05
N ASN A 153 -6.03 -6.93 -8.25
CA ASN A 153 -5.19 -6.48 -9.36
C ASN A 153 -3.71 -6.88 -9.21
N PHE A 154 -3.26 -7.14 -7.98
CA PHE A 154 -1.87 -7.47 -7.68
C PHE A 154 -1.65 -8.95 -7.34
N ARG A 155 -2.65 -9.80 -7.54
CA ARG A 155 -2.50 -11.25 -7.39
C ARG A 155 -1.55 -11.79 -8.45
N LEU A 156 -0.67 -12.71 -8.03
CA LEU A 156 0.23 -13.42 -8.93
C LEU A 156 -0.53 -14.46 -9.77
N LEU A 157 -1.50 -15.13 -9.15
CA LEU A 157 -2.31 -16.19 -9.76
C LEU A 157 -3.79 -15.84 -9.65
N GLY A 158 -4.55 -16.27 -10.65
CA GLY A 158 -6.01 -16.10 -10.73
C GLY A 158 -6.46 -14.91 -11.56
N PRO A 159 -7.77 -14.77 -11.77
CA PRO A 159 -8.35 -13.74 -12.62
C PRO A 159 -8.14 -12.35 -11.99
N ARG A 160 -7.78 -11.39 -12.82
CA ARG A 160 -7.76 -9.97 -12.46
C ARG A 160 -9.10 -9.33 -12.77
N PRO A 161 -9.54 -8.31 -12.01
CA PRO A 161 -10.73 -7.54 -12.36
C PRO A 161 -10.55 -6.90 -13.74
N ALA A 162 -11.65 -6.70 -14.47
CA ALA A 162 -11.65 -5.93 -15.70
C ALA A 162 -11.26 -4.46 -15.45
N ASP A 163 -11.70 -3.93 -14.30
CA ASP A 163 -11.46 -2.57 -13.88
C ASP A 163 -10.31 -2.49 -12.85
N ARG A 164 -9.81 -1.28 -12.63
CA ARG A 164 -8.76 -1.01 -11.63
C ARG A 164 -9.18 -1.32 -10.20
N TRP A 165 -10.47 -1.31 -9.91
CA TRP A 165 -11.05 -1.56 -8.60
C TRP A 165 -12.12 -2.65 -8.67
N CYS A 166 -11.96 -3.73 -7.92
CA CYS A 166 -12.98 -4.79 -7.89
C CYS A 166 -14.23 -4.39 -7.08
N GLY A 167 -14.15 -3.36 -6.23
CA GLY A 167 -15.24 -2.89 -5.40
C GLY A 167 -15.71 -3.85 -4.30
N GLN A 168 -14.94 -4.91 -3.99
CA GLN A 168 -15.37 -5.96 -3.06
C GLN A 168 -14.27 -6.39 -2.07
N CYS A 169 -13.01 -6.05 -2.28
CA CYS A 169 -11.94 -6.43 -1.37
C CYS A 169 -11.76 -5.37 -0.26
N PRO A 170 -11.16 -5.73 0.89
CA PRO A 170 -10.93 -4.79 1.98
C PRO A 170 -10.20 -3.51 1.57
N LYS A 171 -9.25 -3.61 0.62
CA LYS A 171 -8.56 -2.42 0.09
C LYS A 171 -9.50 -1.50 -0.70
N CYS A 172 -10.43 -2.04 -1.48
CA CYS A 172 -11.42 -1.21 -2.19
C CYS A 172 -12.33 -0.49 -1.20
N HIS A 173 -12.84 -1.19 -0.18
CA HIS A 173 -13.66 -0.59 0.87
C HIS A 173 -12.91 0.50 1.62
N PHE A 174 -11.68 0.20 2.07
CA PHE A 174 -10.87 1.15 2.84
C PHE A 174 -10.53 2.41 2.03
N VAL A 175 -10.02 2.27 0.81
CA VAL A 175 -9.64 3.43 0.00
C VAL A 175 -10.85 4.26 -0.40
N PHE A 176 -11.99 3.61 -0.69
CA PHE A 176 -13.26 4.31 -0.93
C PHE A 176 -13.67 5.15 0.29
N LEU A 177 -13.74 4.51 1.47
CA LEU A 177 -14.12 5.16 2.73
C LEU A 177 -13.17 6.31 3.08
N ALA A 178 -11.86 6.10 2.95
CA ALA A 178 -10.85 7.11 3.26
C ALA A 178 -10.87 8.32 2.32
N LEU A 179 -11.26 8.14 1.04
CA LEU A 179 -11.40 9.23 0.07
C LEU A 179 -12.75 9.95 0.19
N ALA A 180 -13.79 9.28 0.66
CA ALA A 180 -15.15 9.79 0.69
C ALA A 180 -15.31 11.15 1.41
N PRO A 181 -14.62 11.44 2.53
CA PRO A 181 -14.70 12.75 3.18
C PRO A 181 -14.13 13.90 2.34
N PHE A 182 -13.25 13.61 1.38
CA PHE A 182 -12.45 14.63 0.68
C PHE A 182 -12.83 14.81 -0.79
N LEU A 183 -13.60 13.88 -1.36
CA LEU A 183 -13.99 13.92 -2.77
C LEU A 183 -15.52 14.03 -2.94
N PRO A 184 -16.01 14.71 -3.98
CA PRO A 184 -17.42 14.63 -4.37
C PRO A 184 -17.83 13.20 -4.75
N LYS A 185 -19.09 12.83 -4.49
CA LYS A 185 -19.65 11.50 -4.83
C LYS A 185 -19.41 11.14 -6.30
N ILE A 186 -19.60 12.09 -7.21
CA ILE A 186 -19.40 11.87 -8.65
C ILE A 186 -17.95 11.48 -8.99
N THR A 187 -16.98 12.09 -8.31
CA THR A 187 -15.56 11.76 -8.49
C THR A 187 -15.24 10.35 -7.97
N LEU A 188 -15.79 9.97 -6.80
CA LEU A 188 -15.64 8.62 -6.25
C LEU A 188 -16.23 7.57 -7.19
N VAL A 189 -17.43 7.81 -7.71
CA VAL A 189 -18.06 6.92 -8.69
C VAL A 189 -17.20 6.82 -9.95
N GLY A 190 -16.63 7.92 -10.42
CA GLY A 190 -15.70 7.90 -11.56
C GLY A 190 -14.43 7.07 -11.31
N ILE A 191 -13.93 7.03 -10.08
CA ILE A 191 -12.74 6.23 -9.70
C ILE A 191 -13.11 4.74 -9.57
N PHE A 192 -14.21 4.41 -8.87
CA PHE A 192 -14.56 3.04 -8.46
C PHE A 192 -15.60 2.36 -9.35
N GLY A 193 -16.18 3.09 -10.33
CA GLY A 193 -17.23 2.61 -11.21
C GLY A 193 -18.64 2.63 -10.59
N ARG A 194 -18.74 2.73 -9.25
CA ARG A 194 -19.99 2.78 -8.49
C ARG A 194 -19.80 3.40 -7.11
N ASN A 195 -20.88 3.75 -6.44
CA ASN A 195 -20.83 4.11 -5.03
C ASN A 195 -20.88 2.83 -4.16
N LEU A 196 -19.81 2.51 -3.48
CA LEU A 196 -19.75 1.29 -2.66
C LEU A 196 -20.60 1.37 -1.39
N LEU A 197 -20.97 2.57 -0.93
CA LEU A 197 -21.82 2.77 0.24
C LEU A 197 -23.33 2.64 -0.07
N ASP A 198 -23.72 2.62 -1.35
CA ASP A 198 -25.11 2.40 -1.75
C ASP A 198 -25.46 0.90 -1.92
N ASP A 199 -24.48 0.01 -1.70
CA ASP A 199 -24.61 -1.45 -1.88
C ASP A 199 -24.61 -2.16 -0.52
N GLU A 200 -25.77 -2.53 -0.01
CA GLU A 200 -25.94 -3.19 1.28
C GLU A 200 -25.13 -4.49 1.42
N SER A 201 -24.83 -5.17 0.32
CA SER A 201 -24.01 -6.38 0.33
C SER A 201 -22.56 -6.12 0.76
N GLN A 202 -22.10 -4.86 0.74
CA GLN A 202 -20.77 -4.45 1.17
C GLN A 202 -20.71 -4.10 2.67
N LEU A 203 -21.85 -4.02 3.36
CA LEU A 203 -21.92 -3.63 4.76
C LEU A 203 -20.99 -4.46 5.68
N PRO A 204 -20.90 -5.80 5.56
CA PRO A 204 -19.97 -6.57 6.40
C PRO A 204 -18.51 -6.16 6.22
N GLY A 205 -18.11 -5.80 5.00
CA GLY A 205 -16.75 -5.35 4.71
C GLY A 205 -16.42 -3.99 5.35
N PHE A 206 -17.38 -3.07 5.39
CA PHE A 206 -17.23 -1.79 6.09
C PHE A 206 -17.28 -1.97 7.61
N ASP A 207 -18.18 -2.81 8.14
CA ASP A 207 -18.24 -3.13 9.59
C ASP A 207 -16.90 -3.68 10.10
N ALA A 208 -16.26 -4.57 9.33
CA ALA A 208 -14.95 -5.11 9.67
C ALA A 208 -13.85 -4.03 9.67
N LEU A 209 -13.86 -3.07 8.73
CA LEU A 209 -12.94 -1.94 8.72
C LEU A 209 -13.13 -1.01 9.93
N LEU A 210 -14.36 -0.84 10.40
CA LEU A 210 -14.70 -0.02 11.55
C LEU A 210 -14.42 -0.74 12.88
N GLU A 211 -14.10 -2.04 12.83
CA GLU A 211 -13.98 -2.90 14.02
C GLU A 211 -15.26 -2.88 14.87
N TYR A 212 -16.43 -2.83 14.21
CA TYR A 212 -17.71 -2.68 14.88
C TYR A 212 -18.29 -4.03 15.34
N ARG A 213 -18.21 -5.07 14.49
CA ARG A 213 -18.75 -6.41 14.78
C ARG A 213 -17.71 -7.51 14.64
N GLU A 214 -16.65 -7.26 13.90
CA GLU A 214 -15.62 -8.21 13.56
C GLU A 214 -14.23 -7.61 13.76
N HIS A 215 -13.22 -8.46 13.72
CA HIS A 215 -11.85 -8.00 13.74
C HIS A 215 -11.47 -7.37 12.39
N LYS A 216 -10.61 -6.38 12.43
CA LYS A 216 -9.99 -5.79 11.25
C LYS A 216 -9.51 -6.88 10.29
N PRO A 217 -9.75 -6.74 8.97
CA PRO A 217 -9.22 -7.68 7.98
C PRO A 217 -7.70 -7.82 8.08
N PHE A 218 -7.19 -9.05 7.95
CA PHE A 218 -5.75 -9.33 7.90
C PHE A 218 -5.15 -8.89 6.57
N GLU A 219 -5.23 -7.60 6.31
CA GLU A 219 -4.90 -6.93 5.06
C GLU A 219 -4.22 -5.59 5.36
N CYS A 220 -3.46 -5.08 4.37
CA CYS A 220 -2.83 -3.76 4.48
C CYS A 220 -3.88 -2.64 4.33
N VAL A 221 -4.72 -2.44 5.31
CA VAL A 221 -5.69 -1.34 5.43
C VAL A 221 -5.37 -0.52 6.67
N GLY A 222 -5.81 0.73 6.73
CA GLY A 222 -5.58 1.62 7.86
C GLY A 222 -6.11 1.09 9.19
N GLU A 223 -5.89 1.81 10.25
CA GLU A 223 -6.40 1.47 11.57
C GLU A 223 -7.93 1.66 11.64
N GLY A 224 -8.64 0.88 12.47
CA GLY A 224 -10.07 1.04 12.66
C GLY A 224 -10.46 2.44 13.14
N GLY A 225 -9.62 3.08 13.96
CA GLY A 225 -9.78 4.48 14.36
C GLY A 225 -9.78 5.45 13.16
N GLU A 226 -8.96 5.21 12.15
CA GLU A 226 -8.93 6.02 10.92
C GLU A 226 -10.18 5.80 10.06
N SER A 227 -10.66 4.56 9.98
CA SER A 227 -11.91 4.21 9.29
C SER A 227 -13.12 4.87 9.96
N ARG A 228 -13.19 4.84 11.30
CA ARG A 228 -14.24 5.54 12.08
C ARG A 228 -14.18 7.06 11.90
N ALA A 229 -12.97 7.64 11.91
CA ALA A 229 -12.78 9.08 11.66
C ALA A 229 -13.21 9.48 10.25
N ALA A 230 -12.93 8.66 9.24
CA ALA A 230 -13.37 8.90 7.86
C ALA A 230 -14.89 8.86 7.75
N LEU A 231 -15.55 7.86 8.35
CA LEU A 231 -17.00 7.75 8.33
C LEU A 231 -17.67 8.95 9.07
N HIS A 232 -17.13 9.34 10.23
CA HIS A 232 -17.61 10.49 10.96
C HIS A 232 -17.49 11.78 10.15
N ALA A 233 -16.36 12.02 9.55
CA ALA A 233 -16.13 13.19 8.68
C ALA A 233 -17.06 13.19 7.47
N LEU A 234 -17.34 12.04 6.87
CA LEU A 234 -18.30 11.90 5.77
C LEU A 234 -19.72 12.24 6.20
N ALA A 235 -20.17 11.75 7.38
CA ALA A 235 -21.50 12.00 7.90
C ALA A 235 -21.77 13.48 8.23
N GLN A 236 -20.73 14.27 8.44
CA GLN A 236 -20.85 15.71 8.71
C GLN A 236 -20.82 16.57 7.42
N ARG A 237 -20.66 15.97 6.24
CA ARG A 237 -20.70 16.73 5.00
C ARG A 237 -22.12 17.19 4.71
N PRO A 238 -22.34 18.44 4.29
CA PRO A 238 -23.62 18.86 3.76
C PRO A 238 -23.98 18.01 2.53
N ALA A 239 -25.25 17.67 2.41
CA ALA A 239 -25.80 16.86 1.30
C ALA A 239 -25.59 17.55 -0.06
#